data_cd106ff5c773abc9c55bd61d5d7a500d
#
_entry.id   cd106ff5c773abc9c55bd61d5d7a500d
#
_cell.length_a   1.000
_cell.length_b   1.000
_cell.length_c   1.000
_cell.angle_alpha   90.00
_cell.angle_beta   90.00
_cell.angle_gamma   90.00
#
_symmetry.space_group_name_H-M   'P 1'
#
loop_
_entity.id
_entity.type
_entity.pdbx_description
1 polymer ?
#
loop_
_entity_poly.entity_id
_entity_poly.type
_entity_poly.pdbx_seq_one_letter_code
_entity_poly.pdbx_strand_id
1 'polypeptide(L)'
;MIVDDHPVLRVGLASVLTMTHGFTVVAEAEEGGGALALYRRHHPDIVLLDISMERMDGIETLRRLMAEFPAARVIMLTSSRAPEDAALSLSAGALGYLVKTVHHSVIADAIRAVHAGGRVGSTVADVATPQNGPLTQREVEVLGLVRQGFSNDEIAKFLDISERTVRAHVSAILKSLGAADRAQAVAIGFEVGILRPSVRPR
;
A
#
# COMPACT_ATOMS: atom_id res chain seq x y z
N MET A 1 3.18 -16.32 -1.53
CA MET A 1 1.93 -16.79 -2.16
C MET A 1 0.99 -15.62 -2.33
N ILE A 2 0.22 -15.58 -3.41
CA ILE A 2 -0.80 -14.53 -3.68
C ILE A 2 -2.16 -15.21 -3.77
N VAL A 3 -3.17 -14.65 -3.09
CA VAL A 3 -4.55 -15.12 -3.09
C VAL A 3 -5.46 -13.94 -3.42
N ASP A 4 -6.05 -13.94 -4.62
CA ASP A 4 -6.87 -12.84 -5.15
C ASP A 4 -7.75 -13.40 -6.27
N ASP A 5 -9.04 -13.10 -6.27
CA ASP A 5 -9.96 -13.57 -7.32
C ASP A 5 -9.90 -12.75 -8.61
N HIS A 6 -9.19 -11.60 -8.62
CA HIS A 6 -8.98 -10.77 -9.79
C HIS A 6 -7.73 -11.22 -10.58
N PRO A 7 -7.88 -11.96 -11.70
CA PRO A 7 -6.74 -12.58 -12.38
C PRO A 7 -5.72 -11.57 -12.91
N VAL A 8 -6.16 -10.40 -13.41
CA VAL A 8 -5.26 -9.38 -13.94
C VAL A 8 -4.38 -8.79 -12.83
N LEU A 9 -4.96 -8.53 -11.66
CA LEU A 9 -4.22 -7.99 -10.52
C LEU A 9 -3.25 -9.04 -9.98
N ARG A 10 -3.69 -10.29 -9.83
CA ARG A 10 -2.88 -11.40 -9.33
C ARG A 10 -1.64 -11.61 -10.20
N VAL A 11 -1.83 -11.76 -11.52
CA VAL A 11 -0.72 -11.94 -12.47
C VAL A 11 0.18 -10.71 -12.53
N GLY A 12 -0.39 -9.51 -12.55
CA GLY A 12 0.37 -8.25 -12.55
C GLY A 12 1.23 -8.10 -11.30
N LEU A 13 0.67 -8.36 -10.13
CA LEU A 13 1.38 -8.28 -8.86
C LEU A 13 2.49 -9.34 -8.77
N ALA A 14 2.21 -10.58 -9.18
CA ALA A 14 3.21 -11.65 -9.24
C ALA A 14 4.41 -11.26 -10.13
N SER A 15 4.13 -10.74 -11.33
CA SER A 15 5.15 -10.30 -12.27
C SER A 15 6.01 -9.18 -11.70
N VAL A 16 5.40 -8.13 -11.14
CA VAL A 16 6.13 -6.97 -10.60
C VAL A 16 6.96 -7.37 -9.38
N LEU A 17 6.40 -8.17 -8.46
CA LEU A 17 7.13 -8.63 -7.27
C LEU A 17 8.34 -9.48 -7.66
N THR A 18 8.20 -10.34 -8.66
CA THR A 18 9.30 -11.19 -9.14
C THR A 18 10.36 -10.38 -9.89
N MET A 19 9.97 -9.60 -10.88
CA MET A 19 10.90 -8.92 -11.79
C MET A 19 11.58 -7.70 -11.17
N THR A 20 10.85 -6.95 -10.34
CA THR A 20 11.32 -5.67 -9.81
C THR A 20 11.88 -5.78 -8.39
N HIS A 21 11.38 -6.71 -7.60
CA HIS A 21 11.72 -6.81 -6.17
C HIS A 21 12.43 -8.10 -5.78
N GLY A 22 12.61 -9.05 -6.71
CA GLY A 22 13.37 -10.29 -6.52
C GLY A 22 12.67 -11.32 -5.61
N PHE A 23 11.33 -11.22 -5.45
CA PHE A 23 10.58 -12.23 -4.71
C PHE A 23 10.26 -13.44 -5.61
N THR A 24 10.15 -14.61 -5.01
CA THR A 24 9.65 -15.80 -5.68
C THR A 24 8.18 -16.02 -5.32
N VAL A 25 7.29 -15.97 -6.31
CA VAL A 25 5.89 -16.32 -6.12
C VAL A 25 5.74 -17.84 -6.27
N VAL A 26 5.65 -18.54 -5.14
CA VAL A 26 5.62 -20.01 -5.10
C VAL A 26 4.25 -20.62 -5.38
N ALA A 27 3.17 -19.84 -5.24
CA ALA A 27 1.80 -20.27 -5.50
C ALA A 27 0.86 -19.08 -5.71
N GLU A 28 -0.16 -19.29 -6.51
CA GLU A 28 -1.27 -18.36 -6.74
C GLU A 28 -2.61 -19.10 -6.55
N ALA A 29 -3.57 -18.46 -5.88
CA ALA A 29 -4.92 -19.00 -5.67
C ALA A 29 -5.96 -17.95 -6.04
N GLU A 30 -7.11 -18.42 -6.55
CA GLU A 30 -8.27 -17.59 -6.89
C GLU A 30 -9.32 -17.55 -5.79
N GLU A 31 -9.23 -18.45 -4.82
CA GLU A 31 -10.20 -18.59 -3.74
C GLU A 31 -9.54 -19.12 -2.45
N GLY A 32 -10.19 -18.86 -1.31
CA GLY A 32 -9.68 -19.23 -0.01
C GLY A 32 -9.49 -20.73 0.19
N GLY A 33 -10.37 -21.57 -0.38
CA GLY A 33 -10.24 -23.03 -0.30
C GLY A 33 -8.96 -23.55 -0.96
N GLY A 34 -8.64 -23.03 -2.13
CA GLY A 34 -7.39 -23.31 -2.84
C GLY A 34 -6.15 -22.82 -2.07
N ALA A 35 -6.28 -21.68 -1.39
CA ALA A 35 -5.18 -21.08 -0.62
C ALA A 35 -4.67 -22.00 0.49
N LEU A 36 -5.55 -22.65 1.25
CA LEU A 36 -5.14 -23.57 2.33
C LEU A 36 -4.39 -24.79 1.77
N ALA A 37 -4.86 -25.37 0.67
CA ALA A 37 -4.21 -26.50 0.02
C ALA A 37 -2.80 -26.14 -0.49
N LEU A 38 -2.68 -24.96 -1.11
CA LEU A 38 -1.39 -24.46 -1.61
C LEU A 38 -0.43 -24.09 -0.47
N TYR A 39 -0.96 -23.53 0.64
CA TYR A 39 -0.14 -23.24 1.82
C TYR A 39 0.49 -24.52 2.40
N ARG A 40 -0.30 -25.59 2.55
CA ARG A 40 0.21 -26.92 3.01
C ARG A 40 1.33 -27.45 2.12
N ARG A 41 1.20 -27.24 0.82
CA ARG A 41 2.15 -27.78 -0.18
C ARG A 41 3.44 -26.97 -0.27
N HIS A 42 3.34 -25.65 -0.21
CA HIS A 42 4.44 -24.76 -0.55
C HIS A 42 5.07 -24.05 0.64
N HIS A 43 4.41 -24.01 1.80
CA HIS A 43 4.88 -23.34 3.02
C HIS A 43 5.47 -21.95 2.73
N PRO A 44 4.70 -21.02 2.11
CA PRO A 44 5.22 -19.71 1.73
C PRO A 44 5.62 -18.90 2.96
N ASP A 45 6.70 -18.13 2.85
CA ASP A 45 7.14 -17.21 3.92
C ASP A 45 6.10 -16.12 4.21
N ILE A 46 5.42 -15.63 3.15
CA ILE A 46 4.40 -14.59 3.21
C ILE A 46 3.21 -14.96 2.33
N VAL A 47 2.02 -14.67 2.82
CA VAL A 47 0.77 -14.73 2.06
C VAL A 47 0.24 -13.31 1.87
N LEU A 48 0.03 -12.91 0.62
CA LEU A 48 -0.78 -11.75 0.26
C LEU A 48 -2.20 -12.25 0.01
N LEU A 49 -3.17 -11.77 0.78
CA LEU A 49 -4.55 -12.29 0.78
C LEU A 49 -5.54 -11.15 0.55
N ASP A 50 -6.30 -11.25 -0.53
CA ASP A 50 -7.43 -10.35 -0.76
C ASP A 50 -8.54 -10.56 0.26
N ILE A 51 -9.16 -9.46 0.70
CA ILE A 51 -10.34 -9.51 1.57
C ILE A 51 -11.59 -9.86 0.78
N SER A 52 -11.80 -9.19 -0.36
CA SER A 52 -13.05 -9.24 -1.11
C SER A 52 -12.99 -10.29 -2.21
N MET A 53 -13.22 -11.56 -1.86
CA MET A 53 -13.31 -12.66 -2.81
C MET A 53 -14.73 -13.25 -2.85
N GLU A 54 -15.21 -13.65 -4.05
CA GLU A 54 -16.60 -14.04 -4.27
C GLU A 54 -17.05 -15.30 -3.50
N ARG A 55 -16.21 -16.35 -3.38
CA ARG A 55 -16.60 -17.65 -2.86
C ARG A 55 -16.31 -17.86 -1.38
N MET A 56 -15.19 -17.38 -0.92
CA MET A 56 -14.79 -17.43 0.48
C MET A 56 -14.10 -16.12 0.81
N ASP A 57 -14.70 -15.38 1.73
CA ASP A 57 -14.18 -14.12 2.25
C ASP A 57 -12.74 -14.30 2.76
N GLY A 58 -11.90 -13.30 2.47
CA GLY A 58 -10.49 -13.31 2.88
C GLY A 58 -10.30 -13.36 4.39
N ILE A 59 -11.21 -12.78 5.18
CA ILE A 59 -11.16 -12.85 6.65
C ILE A 59 -11.43 -14.28 7.14
N GLU A 60 -12.38 -14.97 6.53
CA GLU A 60 -12.66 -16.38 6.84
C GLU A 60 -11.48 -17.27 6.41
N THR A 61 -10.88 -16.98 5.25
CA THR A 61 -9.66 -17.66 4.77
C THR A 61 -8.52 -17.46 5.75
N LEU A 62 -8.30 -16.21 6.22
CA LEU A 62 -7.30 -15.88 7.23
C LEU A 62 -7.52 -16.68 8.51
N ARG A 63 -8.75 -16.69 9.04
CA ARG A 63 -9.07 -17.43 10.28
C ARG A 63 -8.75 -18.92 10.17
N ARG A 64 -9.14 -19.55 9.06
CA ARG A 64 -8.82 -20.96 8.80
C ARG A 64 -7.33 -21.21 8.68
N LEU A 65 -6.63 -20.30 7.98
CA LEU A 65 -5.19 -20.38 7.79
C LEU A 65 -4.45 -20.25 9.13
N MET A 66 -4.85 -19.29 9.98
CA MET A 66 -4.27 -19.11 11.32
C MET A 66 -4.61 -20.24 12.29
N ALA A 67 -5.81 -20.84 12.16
CA ALA A 67 -6.20 -22.00 12.98
C ALA A 67 -5.34 -23.24 12.68
N GLU A 68 -5.01 -23.46 11.41
CA GLU A 68 -4.21 -24.61 10.97
C GLU A 68 -2.70 -24.32 11.02
N PHE A 69 -2.30 -23.08 10.70
CA PHE A 69 -0.91 -22.63 10.65
C PHE A 69 -0.71 -21.36 11.49
N PRO A 70 -0.61 -21.46 12.83
CA PRO A 70 -0.50 -20.27 13.69
C PRO A 70 0.73 -19.40 13.44
N ALA A 71 1.75 -19.95 12.79
CA ALA A 71 2.97 -19.23 12.40
C ALA A 71 2.89 -18.57 11.01
N ALA A 72 1.74 -18.68 10.30
CA ALA A 72 1.57 -18.09 8.99
C ALA A 72 1.68 -16.56 9.06
N ARG A 73 2.41 -15.98 8.10
CA ARG A 73 2.57 -14.54 7.98
C ARG A 73 1.69 -14.02 6.86
N VAL A 74 0.60 -13.36 7.22
CA VAL A 74 -0.42 -12.90 6.27
C VAL A 74 -0.48 -11.39 6.23
N ILE A 75 -0.43 -10.82 5.03
CA ILE A 75 -0.70 -9.43 4.72
C ILE A 75 -2.01 -9.39 3.94
N MET A 76 -3.02 -8.68 4.49
CA MET A 76 -4.29 -8.49 3.81
C MET A 76 -4.17 -7.40 2.76
N LEU A 77 -4.75 -7.64 1.60
CA LEU A 77 -4.94 -6.66 0.54
C LEU A 77 -6.42 -6.32 0.41
N THR A 78 -6.76 -5.06 0.18
CA THR A 78 -8.16 -4.64 0.07
C THR A 78 -8.36 -3.56 -0.98
N SER A 79 -9.51 -3.55 -1.61
CA SER A 79 -9.98 -2.43 -2.44
C SER A 79 -10.72 -1.37 -1.61
N SER A 80 -11.17 -1.72 -0.39
CA SER A 80 -11.88 -0.85 0.55
C SER A 80 -10.91 -0.19 1.53
N ARG A 81 -11.29 1.01 2.00
CA ARG A 81 -10.62 1.71 3.10
C ARG A 81 -11.45 1.69 4.39
N ALA A 82 -12.36 0.73 4.52
CA ALA A 82 -13.19 0.60 5.70
C ALA A 82 -12.34 0.25 6.93
N PRO A 83 -12.40 1.07 8.00
CA PRO A 83 -11.63 0.83 9.21
C PRO A 83 -11.99 -0.50 9.89
N GLU A 84 -13.22 -0.94 9.72
CA GLU A 84 -13.76 -2.18 10.28
C GLU A 84 -13.03 -3.41 9.72
N ASP A 85 -12.75 -3.43 8.41
CA ASP A 85 -12.05 -4.51 7.73
C ASP A 85 -10.61 -4.64 8.24
N ALA A 86 -9.95 -3.51 8.50
CA ALA A 86 -8.61 -3.49 9.08
C ALA A 86 -8.60 -4.07 10.49
N ALA A 87 -9.53 -3.61 11.35
CA ALA A 87 -9.64 -4.08 12.72
C ALA A 87 -9.95 -5.59 12.79
N LEU A 88 -10.88 -6.07 11.95
CA LEU A 88 -11.22 -7.49 11.85
C LEU A 88 -10.04 -8.33 11.37
N SER A 89 -9.32 -7.88 10.34
CA SER A 89 -8.15 -8.58 9.81
C SER A 89 -7.03 -8.70 10.85
N LEU A 90 -6.69 -7.60 11.52
CA LEU A 90 -5.65 -7.60 12.54
C LEU A 90 -6.02 -8.44 13.77
N SER A 91 -7.28 -8.40 14.19
CA SER A 91 -7.78 -9.24 15.30
C SER A 91 -7.81 -10.72 14.93
N ALA A 92 -8.00 -11.06 13.65
CA ALA A 92 -7.95 -12.43 13.14
C ALA A 92 -6.52 -12.95 12.94
N GLY A 93 -5.48 -12.14 13.20
CA GLY A 93 -4.09 -12.56 13.18
C GLY A 93 -3.27 -12.07 11.98
N ALA A 94 -3.80 -11.20 11.12
CA ALA A 94 -3.01 -10.61 10.06
C ALA A 94 -1.83 -9.80 10.63
N LEU A 95 -0.68 -9.87 9.98
CA LEU A 95 0.51 -9.08 10.32
C LEU A 95 0.64 -7.80 9.49
N GLY A 96 -0.20 -7.65 8.48
CA GLY A 96 -0.25 -6.47 7.65
C GLY A 96 -1.63 -6.25 7.04
N TYR A 97 -1.93 -4.98 6.72
CA TYR A 97 -3.14 -4.57 6.02
C TYR A 97 -2.80 -3.42 5.06
N LEU A 98 -3.06 -3.60 3.78
CA LEU A 98 -2.74 -2.63 2.73
C LEU A 98 -3.89 -2.47 1.74
N VAL A 99 -4.05 -1.26 1.19
CA VAL A 99 -4.99 -1.02 0.09
C VAL A 99 -4.36 -1.45 -1.23
N LYS A 100 -5.08 -2.16 -2.10
CA LYS A 100 -4.58 -2.63 -3.41
C LYS A 100 -4.07 -1.51 -4.34
N THR A 101 -4.48 -0.26 -4.10
CA THR A 101 -4.08 0.91 -4.88
C THR A 101 -2.71 1.48 -4.51
N VAL A 102 -2.04 0.96 -3.48
CA VAL A 102 -0.68 1.41 -3.13
C VAL A 102 0.32 1.00 -4.22
N HIS A 103 1.41 1.74 -4.31
CA HIS A 103 2.48 1.39 -5.24
C HIS A 103 3.10 0.04 -4.85
N HIS A 104 3.50 -0.76 -5.83
CA HIS A 104 4.06 -2.10 -5.60
C HIS A 104 5.30 -2.11 -4.68
N SER A 105 6.09 -1.01 -4.62
CA SER A 105 7.21 -0.89 -3.69
C SER A 105 6.76 -0.94 -2.22
N VAL A 106 5.58 -0.36 -1.90
CA VAL A 106 5.02 -0.40 -0.55
C VAL A 106 4.64 -1.83 -0.16
N ILE A 107 4.08 -2.59 -1.10
CA ILE A 107 3.79 -4.02 -0.88
C ILE A 107 5.10 -4.79 -0.66
N ALA A 108 6.13 -4.50 -1.44
CA ALA A 108 7.45 -5.12 -1.30
C ALA A 108 8.10 -4.81 0.05
N ASP A 109 8.02 -3.57 0.51
CA ASP A 109 8.56 -3.17 1.82
C ASP A 109 7.76 -3.79 2.98
N ALA A 110 6.43 -3.89 2.83
CA ALA A 110 5.59 -4.61 3.78
C ALA A 110 5.95 -6.11 3.87
N ILE A 111 6.19 -6.77 2.73
CA ILE A 111 6.66 -8.16 2.69
C ILE A 111 7.96 -8.31 3.47
N ARG A 112 8.94 -7.43 3.23
CA ARG A 112 10.24 -7.45 3.95
C ARG A 112 10.08 -7.22 5.45
N ALA A 113 9.26 -6.23 5.84
CA ALA A 113 9.00 -5.90 7.23
C ALA A 113 8.34 -7.06 7.97
N VAL A 114 7.31 -7.68 7.40
CA VAL A 114 6.61 -8.83 7.99
C VAL A 114 7.50 -10.07 8.00
N HIS A 115 8.31 -10.28 6.98
CA HIS A 115 9.29 -11.37 6.95
C HIS A 115 10.33 -11.22 8.06
N ALA A 116 10.76 -9.99 8.37
CA ALA A 116 11.66 -9.68 9.48
C ALA A 116 11.00 -9.74 10.88
N GLY A 117 9.72 -10.12 10.97
CA GLY A 117 8.97 -10.24 12.23
C GLY A 117 8.23 -8.97 12.67
N GLY A 118 8.21 -7.94 11.82
CA GLY A 118 7.45 -6.71 12.06
C GLY A 118 5.96 -6.84 11.71
N ARG A 119 5.24 -5.73 11.89
CA ARG A 119 3.83 -5.55 11.50
C ARG A 119 3.68 -4.31 10.63
N VAL A 120 2.70 -4.29 9.74
CA VAL A 120 2.46 -3.17 8.81
C VAL A 120 0.97 -2.80 8.79
N GLY A 121 0.66 -1.50 8.82
CA GLY A 121 -0.73 -1.04 8.83
C GLY A 121 -1.48 -1.47 10.10
N SER A 122 -0.80 -1.46 11.23
CA SER A 122 -1.32 -1.98 12.51
C SER A 122 -2.34 -1.08 13.20
N THR A 123 -2.61 0.11 12.65
CA THR A 123 -3.66 1.01 13.12
C THR A 123 -4.56 1.46 11.97
N VAL A 124 -5.79 1.83 12.27
CA VAL A 124 -6.72 2.43 11.30
C VAL A 124 -6.14 3.71 10.67
N ALA A 125 -5.32 4.45 11.43
CA ALA A 125 -4.58 5.60 10.94
C ALA A 125 -3.52 5.22 9.90
N ASP A 126 -2.83 4.08 10.07
CA ASP A 126 -1.81 3.59 9.13
C ASP A 126 -2.45 3.14 7.81
N VAL A 127 -3.69 2.62 7.84
CA VAL A 127 -4.45 2.22 6.64
C VAL A 127 -4.95 3.43 5.85
N ALA A 128 -5.26 4.52 6.55
CA ALA A 128 -5.69 5.78 5.94
C ALA A 128 -4.52 6.55 5.30
N THR A 129 -3.29 6.15 5.59
CA THR A 129 -2.10 6.80 5.05
C THR A 129 -1.46 5.89 4.00
N PRO A 130 -1.54 6.19 2.70
CA PRO A 130 -0.69 5.53 1.71
C PRO A 130 0.75 5.95 1.99
N GLN A 131 1.52 5.08 2.63
CA GLN A 131 2.95 5.33 2.80
C GLN A 131 3.69 5.02 1.51
N ASN A 132 3.51 5.89 0.52
CA ASN A 132 4.44 6.06 -0.58
C ASN A 132 5.46 7.14 -0.17
N GLY A 133 6.37 6.80 0.72
CA GLY A 133 7.31 7.80 1.23
C GLY A 133 6.70 8.68 2.35
N PRO A 134 7.37 9.76 2.74
CA PRO A 134 6.99 10.65 3.84
C PRO A 134 5.72 11.48 3.58
N LEU A 135 5.08 11.35 2.41
CA LEU A 135 3.92 12.14 1.99
C LEU A 135 2.72 11.27 1.63
N THR A 136 1.52 11.72 1.99
CA THR A 136 0.25 11.13 1.54
C THR A 136 0.01 11.39 0.05
N GLN A 137 -0.90 10.63 -0.59
CA GLN A 137 -1.29 10.84 -2.00
C GLN A 137 -1.69 12.31 -2.28
N ARG A 138 -2.46 12.92 -1.38
CA ARG A 138 -2.90 14.31 -1.51
C ARG A 138 -1.75 15.30 -1.37
N GLU A 139 -0.80 15.02 -0.50
CA GLU A 139 0.42 15.82 -0.37
C GLU A 139 1.34 15.67 -1.58
N VAL A 140 1.40 14.48 -2.19
CA VAL A 140 2.13 14.28 -3.46
C VAL A 140 1.48 15.08 -4.60
N GLU A 141 0.15 15.12 -4.70
CA GLU A 141 -0.57 15.94 -5.68
C GLU A 141 -0.28 17.44 -5.45
N VAL A 142 -0.38 17.90 -4.20
CA VAL A 142 -0.06 19.29 -3.83
C VAL A 142 1.39 19.61 -4.14
N LEU A 143 2.36 18.73 -3.79
CA LEU A 143 3.78 18.94 -4.10
C LEU A 143 4.04 18.97 -5.61
N GLY A 144 3.29 18.16 -6.39
CA GLY A 144 3.33 18.20 -7.84
C GLY A 144 2.91 19.54 -8.44
N LEU A 145 1.89 20.19 -7.86
CA LEU A 145 1.44 21.52 -8.28
C LEU A 145 2.38 22.63 -7.78
N VAL A 146 2.92 22.49 -6.57
CA VAL A 146 3.99 23.37 -6.06
C VAL A 146 5.19 23.37 -6.98
N ARG A 147 5.62 22.21 -7.47
CA ARG A 147 6.68 22.06 -8.47
C ARG A 147 6.42 22.83 -9.76
N GLN A 148 5.17 22.91 -10.18
CA GLN A 148 4.75 23.62 -11.39
C GLN A 148 4.66 25.15 -11.15
N GLY A 149 4.91 25.62 -9.93
CA GLY A 149 4.90 27.04 -9.58
C GLY A 149 3.54 27.59 -9.14
N PHE A 150 2.53 26.73 -8.96
CA PHE A 150 1.20 27.14 -8.51
C PHE A 150 1.25 27.76 -7.10
N SER A 151 0.53 28.87 -6.91
CA SER A 151 0.24 29.45 -5.60
C SER A 151 -0.80 28.64 -4.83
N ASN A 152 -0.94 28.86 -3.52
CA ASN A 152 -1.93 28.14 -2.73
C ASN A 152 -3.37 28.38 -3.20
N ASP A 153 -3.69 29.59 -3.68
CA ASP A 153 -4.99 29.92 -4.24
C ASP A 153 -5.27 29.17 -5.55
N GLU A 154 -4.27 29.08 -6.44
CA GLU A 154 -4.40 28.32 -7.68
C GLU A 154 -4.51 26.80 -7.41
N ILE A 155 -3.75 26.26 -6.46
CA ILE A 155 -3.85 24.87 -6.03
C ILE A 155 -5.25 24.60 -5.43
N ALA A 156 -5.77 25.52 -4.62
CA ALA A 156 -7.09 25.41 -4.02
C ALA A 156 -8.18 25.31 -5.09
N LYS A 157 -8.13 26.16 -6.10
CA LYS A 157 -9.05 26.15 -7.26
C LYS A 157 -8.88 24.87 -8.09
N PHE A 158 -7.65 24.44 -8.34
CA PHE A 158 -7.37 23.25 -9.16
C PHE A 158 -7.86 21.96 -8.50
N LEU A 159 -7.75 21.88 -7.19
CA LEU A 159 -8.07 20.68 -6.40
C LEU A 159 -9.47 20.72 -5.76
N ASP A 160 -10.25 21.80 -6.00
CA ASP A 160 -11.58 22.06 -5.42
C ASP A 160 -11.60 21.94 -3.89
N ILE A 161 -10.66 22.63 -3.22
CA ILE A 161 -10.54 22.69 -1.75
C ILE A 161 -10.28 24.12 -1.29
N SER A 162 -10.39 24.37 0.01
CA SER A 162 -10.08 25.70 0.56
C SER A 162 -8.57 25.99 0.54
N GLU A 163 -8.20 27.26 0.37
CA GLU A 163 -6.78 27.68 0.48
C GLU A 163 -6.18 27.35 1.86
N ARG A 164 -7.01 27.36 2.91
CA ARG A 164 -6.64 26.93 4.26
C ARG A 164 -6.20 25.44 4.27
N THR A 165 -6.93 24.60 3.54
CA THR A 165 -6.61 23.18 3.41
C THR A 165 -5.29 22.98 2.66
N VAL A 166 -5.05 23.76 1.59
CA VAL A 166 -3.77 23.72 0.86
C VAL A 166 -2.62 24.13 1.77
N ARG A 167 -2.77 25.20 2.56
CA ARG A 167 -1.76 25.62 3.54
C ARG A 167 -1.44 24.51 4.54
N ALA A 168 -2.45 23.81 5.03
CA ALA A 168 -2.25 22.67 5.94
C ALA A 168 -1.43 21.55 5.26
N HIS A 169 -1.76 21.19 4.00
CA HIS A 169 -1.01 20.19 3.25
C HIS A 169 0.45 20.63 3.01
N VAL A 170 0.67 21.89 2.58
CA VAL A 170 2.05 22.40 2.39
C VAL A 170 2.84 22.34 3.69
N SER A 171 2.24 22.74 4.82
CA SER A 171 2.92 22.66 6.14
C SER A 171 3.24 21.21 6.53
N ALA A 172 2.35 20.28 6.27
CA ALA A 172 2.58 18.86 6.51
C ALA A 172 3.71 18.32 5.62
N ILE A 173 3.73 18.68 4.33
CA ILE A 173 4.80 18.32 3.38
C ILE A 173 6.16 18.82 3.88
N LEU A 174 6.28 20.10 4.26
CA LEU A 174 7.52 20.67 4.76
C LEU A 174 8.03 19.92 5.99
N LYS A 175 7.13 19.64 6.93
CA LYS A 175 7.45 18.88 8.15
C LYS A 175 7.88 17.45 7.84
N SER A 176 7.15 16.75 6.98
CA SER A 176 7.44 15.34 6.64
C SER A 176 8.73 15.16 5.86
N LEU A 177 9.10 16.15 5.03
CA LEU A 177 10.35 16.13 4.27
C LEU A 177 11.53 16.78 5.00
N GLY A 178 11.31 17.41 6.16
CA GLY A 178 12.33 18.20 6.84
C GLY A 178 12.79 19.43 6.04
N ALA A 179 11.92 19.97 5.18
CA ALA A 179 12.23 21.07 4.28
C ALA A 179 11.95 22.42 4.97
N ALA A 180 12.85 23.38 4.80
CA ALA A 180 12.68 24.74 5.35
C ALA A 180 11.68 25.57 4.54
N ASP A 181 11.56 25.30 3.23
CA ASP A 181 10.66 26.01 2.33
C ASP A 181 10.13 25.09 1.20
N ARG A 182 9.22 25.64 0.39
CA ARG A 182 8.58 24.91 -0.71
C ARG A 182 9.52 24.50 -1.84
N ALA A 183 10.60 25.27 -2.09
CA ALA A 183 11.56 24.95 -3.12
C ALA A 183 12.44 23.77 -2.68
N GLN A 184 12.86 23.77 -1.41
CA GLN A 184 13.58 22.64 -0.81
C GLN A 184 12.72 21.39 -0.76
N ALA A 185 11.41 21.49 -0.46
CA ALA A 185 10.50 20.35 -0.49
C ALA A 185 10.42 19.71 -1.88
N VAL A 186 10.42 20.52 -2.94
CA VAL A 186 10.45 20.02 -4.32
C VAL A 186 11.77 19.32 -4.63
N ALA A 187 12.92 19.90 -4.22
CA ALA A 187 14.23 19.29 -4.42
C ALA A 187 14.34 17.93 -3.74
N ILE A 188 13.98 17.86 -2.45
CA ILE A 188 13.94 16.59 -1.70
C ILE A 188 12.96 15.59 -2.36
N GLY A 189 11.78 16.06 -2.83
CA GLY A 189 10.80 15.23 -3.53
C GLY A 189 11.38 14.54 -4.78
N PHE A 190 12.32 15.16 -5.49
CA PHE A 190 13.08 14.53 -6.58
C PHE A 190 14.13 13.55 -6.06
N GLU A 191 14.89 13.92 -5.04
CA GLU A 191 15.96 13.09 -4.47
C GLU A 191 15.42 11.76 -3.92
N VAL A 192 14.27 11.81 -3.23
CA VAL A 192 13.63 10.60 -2.65
C VAL A 192 12.67 9.89 -3.61
N GLY A 193 12.58 10.32 -4.88
CA GLY A 193 11.79 9.67 -5.93
C GLY A 193 10.27 9.88 -5.85
N ILE A 194 9.78 10.78 -5.01
CA ILE A 194 8.36 11.18 -4.93
C ILE A 194 7.94 11.93 -6.19
N LEU A 195 8.79 12.82 -6.68
CA LEU A 195 8.60 13.54 -7.93
C LEU A 195 9.48 12.92 -9.04
N ARG A 196 8.89 12.72 -10.23
CA ARG A 196 9.63 12.25 -11.41
C ARG A 196 9.87 13.41 -12.37
N PRO A 197 11.02 13.48 -13.08
CA PRO A 197 11.22 14.45 -14.14
C PRO A 197 10.08 14.32 -15.17
N SER A 198 9.48 15.43 -15.58
CA SER A 198 8.53 15.42 -16.69
C SER A 198 9.31 15.16 -17.98
N VAL A 199 9.12 13.98 -18.58
CA VAL A 199 9.55 13.76 -19.96
C VAL A 199 8.62 14.61 -20.84
N ARG A 200 9.11 15.75 -21.35
CA ARG A 200 8.41 16.45 -22.42
C ARG A 200 8.48 15.56 -23.65
N PRO A 201 7.35 15.17 -24.27
CA PRO A 201 7.40 14.61 -25.61
C PRO A 201 7.95 15.71 -26.56
N ARG A 202 8.94 15.34 -27.36
CA ARG A 202 9.42 16.15 -28.48
C ARG A 202 8.35 16.26 -29.56
#